data_cff75b6cb453726c70cd8bd0a756b875
#
_entry.id   cff75b6cb453726c70cd8bd0a756b875
#
_cell.length_a   1.000
_cell.length_b   1.000
_cell.length_c   1.000
_cell.angle_alpha   90.00
_cell.angle_beta   90.00
_cell.angle_gamma   90.00
#
_symmetry.space_group_name_H-M   'P 1'
#
loop_
_entity.id
_entity.type
_entity.pdbx_description
1 polymer ?
#
loop_
_entity_poly.entity_id
_entity_poly.type
_entity_poly.pdbx_seq_one_letter_code
_entity_poly.pdbx_strand_id
1 'polypeptide(L)'
;IGRNEGTADVPEYGFRQKSQEEQNAINARARGLGGQAASCGEENLMCLAGDRYSAESICVHEFAHTIGQGVYELDHGFGDRLQAAFDDAKSKGRLANSYRGESPDEYWAEGVQDWYNTNAQANPPDGVHNSVNTRGELESSDHGLYVLIGEVFPADTRWGDCHASREQDK
;
A
#
# COMPACT_ATOMS: atom_id res chain seq x y z
N ILE A 1 5.89 13.87 -5.14
CA ILE A 1 7.15 14.31 -4.53
C ILE A 1 8.22 14.24 -5.61
N GLY A 2 8.77 15.37 -6.02
CA GLY A 2 9.82 15.44 -7.04
C GLY A 2 11.14 14.79 -6.58
N ARG A 3 12.02 14.45 -7.54
CA ARG A 3 13.30 13.73 -7.26
C ARG A 3 14.23 14.47 -6.28
N ASN A 4 14.13 15.79 -6.22
CA ASN A 4 14.94 16.63 -5.34
C ASN A 4 14.17 17.08 -4.08
N GLU A 5 12.97 16.59 -3.89
CA GLU A 5 12.10 16.88 -2.75
C GLU A 5 12.00 15.65 -1.85
N GLY A 6 11.73 15.88 -0.58
CA GLY A 6 11.43 14.84 0.39
C GLY A 6 9.95 14.82 0.78
N THR A 7 9.54 13.78 1.45
CA THR A 7 8.19 13.66 2.01
C THR A 7 7.88 14.81 2.98
N ALA A 8 8.89 15.30 3.69
CA ALA A 8 8.74 16.45 4.60
C ALA A 8 8.47 17.80 3.89
N ASP A 9 8.71 17.88 2.57
CA ASP A 9 8.45 19.07 1.78
C ASP A 9 6.98 19.22 1.34
N VAL A 10 6.17 18.15 1.49
CA VAL A 10 4.75 18.16 1.13
C VAL A 10 3.98 19.04 2.11
N PRO A 11 3.36 20.16 1.66
CA PRO A 11 2.74 21.14 2.56
C PRO A 11 1.61 20.59 3.39
N GLU A 12 0.83 19.68 2.83
CA GLU A 12 -0.37 19.08 3.42
C GLU A 12 -0.08 18.31 4.70
N TYR A 13 1.15 17.79 4.86
CA TYR A 13 1.53 17.04 6.06
C TYR A 13 2.04 17.91 7.21
N GLY A 14 2.27 19.20 6.98
CA GLY A 14 2.74 20.14 8.01
C GLY A 14 4.15 19.87 8.57
N PHE A 15 4.92 18.98 7.96
CA PHE A 15 6.25 18.60 8.46
C PHE A 15 7.30 19.69 8.32
N ARG A 16 7.06 20.70 7.48
CA ARG A 16 7.93 21.88 7.35
C ARG A 16 8.14 22.67 8.66
N GLN A 17 7.23 22.46 9.64
CA GLN A 17 7.32 23.09 10.97
C GLN A 17 8.21 22.31 11.94
N LYS A 18 8.64 21.09 11.58
CA LYS A 18 9.53 20.23 12.36
C LYS A 18 10.98 20.70 12.24
N SER A 19 11.80 20.28 13.18
CA SER A 19 13.27 20.48 13.08
C SER A 19 13.84 19.81 11.83
N GLN A 20 15.00 20.28 11.37
CA GLN A 20 15.69 19.70 10.22
C GLN A 20 16.04 18.21 10.44
N GLU A 21 16.37 17.82 11.66
CA GLU A 21 16.65 16.42 12.02
C GLU A 21 15.41 15.55 11.84
N GLU A 22 14.24 15.99 12.32
CA GLU A 22 12.99 15.26 12.14
C GLU A 22 12.57 15.18 10.66
N GLN A 23 12.75 16.28 9.89
CA GLN A 23 12.50 16.27 8.44
C GLN A 23 13.40 15.27 7.71
N ASN A 24 14.68 15.24 8.06
CA ASN A 24 15.64 14.29 7.50
C ASN A 24 15.26 12.83 7.84
N ALA A 25 14.82 12.57 9.06
CA ALA A 25 14.36 11.26 9.49
C ALA A 25 13.11 10.80 8.70
N ILE A 26 12.15 11.69 8.46
CA ILE A 26 10.96 11.43 7.64
C ILE A 26 11.38 11.10 6.20
N ASN A 27 12.23 11.93 5.59
CA ASN A 27 12.68 11.75 4.21
C ASN A 27 13.51 10.46 4.01
N ALA A 28 14.27 10.06 5.04
CA ALA A 28 15.03 8.81 5.01
C ALA A 28 14.12 7.57 5.07
N ARG A 29 12.99 7.65 5.79
CA ARG A 29 12.07 6.55 6.02
C ARG A 29 11.08 6.36 4.88
N ALA A 30 10.51 7.43 4.36
CA ALA A 30 9.36 7.36 3.44
C ALA A 30 9.56 8.19 2.18
N ARG A 31 9.07 7.69 1.06
CA ARG A 31 8.95 8.40 -0.23
C ARG A 31 7.49 8.57 -0.64
N GLY A 32 6.57 8.25 0.24
CA GLY A 32 5.14 8.46 0.13
C GLY A 32 4.51 8.53 1.49
N LEU A 33 3.31 9.04 1.58
CA LEU A 33 2.42 8.99 2.73
C LEU A 33 0.98 9.06 2.24
N GLY A 34 0.13 8.26 2.85
CA GLY A 34 -1.32 8.29 2.69
C GLY A 34 -2.01 8.94 3.89
N GLY A 35 -3.32 9.04 3.82
CA GLY A 35 -4.15 9.64 4.84
C GLY A 35 -5.10 10.68 4.26
N GLN A 36 -5.17 11.89 4.83
CA GLN A 36 -6.01 12.98 4.27
C GLN A 36 -5.57 13.40 2.85
N ALA A 37 -4.30 13.17 2.51
CA ALA A 37 -3.77 13.33 1.17
C ALA A 37 -2.81 12.17 0.88
N ALA A 38 -2.77 11.72 -0.37
CA ALA A 38 -1.78 10.75 -0.83
C ALA A 38 -0.65 11.44 -1.55
N SER A 39 0.58 10.98 -1.33
CA SER A 39 1.76 11.37 -2.09
C SER A 39 2.68 10.19 -2.32
N CYS A 40 3.43 10.23 -3.41
CA CYS A 40 4.49 9.27 -3.71
C CYS A 40 5.64 9.96 -4.46
N GLY A 41 6.80 9.30 -4.53
CA GLY A 41 7.93 9.79 -5.31
C GLY A 41 7.62 9.75 -6.80
N GLU A 42 8.03 10.78 -7.55
CA GLU A 42 7.87 10.81 -9.02
C GLU A 42 8.60 9.65 -9.70
N GLU A 43 9.72 9.20 -9.10
CA GLU A 43 10.47 8.06 -9.60
C GLU A 43 9.69 6.76 -9.56
N ASN A 44 8.84 6.55 -8.53
CA ASN A 44 7.97 5.39 -8.42
C ASN A 44 6.77 5.50 -9.37
N LEU A 45 6.10 6.66 -9.40
CA LEU A 45 4.96 6.89 -10.28
C LEU A 45 5.31 6.72 -11.76
N MET A 46 6.51 7.17 -12.15
CA MET A 46 6.96 7.19 -13.53
C MET A 46 7.96 6.07 -13.87
N CYS A 47 8.21 5.16 -12.93
CA CYS A 47 9.15 4.03 -13.07
C CYS A 47 10.54 4.46 -13.54
N LEU A 48 11.07 5.50 -12.94
CA LEU A 48 12.37 6.03 -13.31
C LEU A 48 13.51 5.22 -12.70
N ALA A 49 14.65 5.22 -13.37
CA ALA A 49 15.86 4.61 -12.82
C ALA A 49 16.25 5.25 -11.47
N GLY A 50 16.60 4.41 -10.49
CA GLY A 50 16.98 4.84 -9.15
C GLY A 50 15.81 4.85 -8.14
N ASP A 51 14.62 4.41 -8.55
CA ASP A 51 13.54 4.11 -7.61
C ASP A 51 13.93 2.97 -6.67
N ARG A 52 13.93 3.24 -5.38
CA ARG A 52 14.21 2.21 -4.34
C ARG A 52 13.07 1.23 -4.14
N TYR A 53 11.88 1.56 -4.62
CA TYR A 53 10.66 0.73 -4.58
C TYR A 53 10.25 0.25 -5.98
N SER A 54 11.22 0.04 -6.86
CA SER A 54 10.99 -0.31 -8.25
C SER A 54 10.21 -1.61 -8.50
N ALA A 55 10.01 -2.42 -7.46
CA ALA A 55 9.26 -3.67 -7.53
C ALA A 55 7.78 -3.53 -7.16
N GLU A 56 7.36 -2.37 -6.67
CA GLU A 56 6.01 -2.12 -6.16
C GLU A 56 5.55 -0.68 -6.42
N SER A 57 4.23 -0.45 -6.43
CA SER A 57 3.67 0.90 -6.58
C SER A 57 3.35 1.50 -5.21
N ILE A 58 4.24 2.35 -4.71
CA ILE A 58 4.00 3.13 -3.49
C ILE A 58 2.82 4.10 -3.69
N CYS A 59 2.61 4.58 -4.92
CA CYS A 59 1.48 5.45 -5.22
C CYS A 59 0.14 4.76 -4.98
N VAL A 60 0.00 3.49 -5.36
CA VAL A 60 -1.20 2.68 -5.08
C VAL A 60 -1.36 2.47 -3.58
N HIS A 61 -0.28 2.13 -2.87
CA HIS A 61 -0.27 1.93 -1.43
C HIS A 61 -0.79 3.16 -0.67
N GLU A 62 -0.18 4.31 -0.91
CA GLU A 62 -0.53 5.54 -0.19
C GLU A 62 -1.93 6.06 -0.57
N PHE A 63 -2.32 5.89 -1.84
CA PHE A 63 -3.68 6.22 -2.26
C PHE A 63 -4.71 5.30 -1.61
N ALA A 64 -4.40 4.03 -1.38
CA ALA A 64 -5.26 3.09 -0.67
C ALA A 64 -5.55 3.54 0.76
N HIS A 65 -4.55 4.06 1.50
CA HIS A 65 -4.77 4.66 2.82
C HIS A 65 -5.76 5.83 2.76
N THR A 66 -5.62 6.71 1.75
CA THR A 66 -6.52 7.85 1.57
C THR A 66 -7.96 7.41 1.27
N ILE A 67 -8.13 6.42 0.41
CA ILE A 67 -9.45 5.85 0.12
C ILE A 67 -10.02 5.15 1.35
N GLY A 68 -9.21 4.38 2.09
CA GLY A 68 -9.64 3.70 3.32
C GLY A 68 -10.21 4.67 4.35
N GLN A 69 -9.58 5.82 4.57
CA GLN A 69 -10.11 6.86 5.45
C GLN A 69 -11.48 7.37 4.98
N GLY A 70 -11.66 7.63 3.68
CA GLY A 70 -12.94 8.03 3.13
C GLY A 70 -14.02 6.94 3.29
N VAL A 71 -13.65 5.67 3.15
CA VAL A 71 -14.57 4.55 3.37
C VAL A 71 -15.02 4.47 4.83
N TYR A 72 -14.12 4.67 5.80
CA TYR A 72 -14.48 4.70 7.23
C TYR A 72 -15.47 5.81 7.58
N GLU A 73 -15.39 6.96 6.90
CA GLU A 73 -16.33 8.07 7.08
C GLU A 73 -17.72 7.77 6.49
N LEU A 74 -17.78 7.01 5.40
CA LEU A 74 -19.01 6.69 4.69
C LEU A 74 -19.69 5.41 5.20
N ASP A 75 -18.92 4.43 5.65
CA ASP A 75 -19.38 3.16 6.20
C ASP A 75 -18.73 2.88 7.55
N HIS A 76 -19.42 3.27 8.63
CA HIS A 76 -18.94 3.09 10.01
C HIS A 76 -18.72 1.63 10.42
N GLY A 77 -19.28 0.66 9.69
CA GLY A 77 -19.07 -0.77 9.93
C GLY A 77 -17.85 -1.35 9.19
N PHE A 78 -17.28 -0.61 8.25
CA PHE A 78 -16.17 -1.11 7.44
C PHE A 78 -14.92 -1.39 8.28
N GLY A 79 -14.58 -0.49 9.20
CA GLY A 79 -13.44 -0.65 10.11
C GLY A 79 -13.50 -1.93 10.94
N ASP A 80 -14.69 -2.25 11.48
CA ASP A 80 -14.89 -3.48 12.25
C ASP A 80 -14.71 -4.74 11.38
N ARG A 81 -15.20 -4.70 10.13
CA ARG A 81 -15.03 -5.80 9.18
C ARG A 81 -13.56 -5.99 8.76
N LEU A 82 -12.85 -4.88 8.53
CA LEU A 82 -11.43 -4.92 8.20
C LEU A 82 -10.60 -5.44 9.38
N GLN A 83 -10.89 -4.99 10.60
CA GLN A 83 -10.24 -5.50 11.80
C GLN A 83 -10.46 -7.00 11.95
N ALA A 84 -11.70 -7.48 11.75
CA ALA A 84 -12.01 -8.90 11.85
C ALA A 84 -11.27 -9.74 10.79
N ALA A 85 -11.15 -9.24 9.56
CA ALA A 85 -10.38 -9.89 8.49
C ALA A 85 -8.88 -9.93 8.82
N PHE A 86 -8.32 -8.83 9.34
CA PHE A 86 -6.94 -8.75 9.80
C PHE A 86 -6.65 -9.76 10.91
N ASP A 87 -7.51 -9.83 11.93
CA ASP A 87 -7.35 -10.76 13.05
C ASP A 87 -7.44 -12.23 12.60
N ASP A 88 -8.35 -12.55 11.68
CA ASP A 88 -8.44 -13.87 11.05
C ASP A 88 -7.15 -14.23 10.29
N ALA A 89 -6.67 -13.32 9.43
CA ALA A 89 -5.44 -13.54 8.68
C ALA A 89 -4.23 -13.72 9.60
N LYS A 90 -4.14 -12.91 10.66
CA LYS A 90 -3.08 -12.98 11.67
C LYS A 90 -3.12 -14.30 12.43
N SER A 91 -4.31 -14.75 12.84
CA SER A 91 -4.49 -16.02 13.55
C SER A 91 -4.08 -17.25 12.72
N LYS A 92 -4.19 -17.14 11.39
CA LYS A 92 -3.81 -18.18 10.42
C LYS A 92 -2.34 -18.07 9.97
N GLY A 93 -1.58 -17.13 10.52
CA GLY A 93 -0.16 -16.92 10.20
C GLY A 93 0.12 -16.31 8.82
N ARG A 94 -0.91 -15.81 8.11
CA ARG A 94 -0.78 -15.26 6.76
C ARG A 94 0.02 -13.97 6.69
N LEU A 95 0.12 -13.25 7.82
CA LEU A 95 0.76 -11.95 7.95
C LEU A 95 2.16 -12.05 8.57
N ALA A 96 2.66 -13.26 8.81
CA ALA A 96 3.92 -13.48 9.49
C ALA A 96 5.10 -12.89 8.69
N ASN A 97 5.95 -12.12 9.38
CA ASN A 97 7.16 -11.52 8.82
C ASN A 97 6.90 -10.71 7.54
N SER A 98 5.82 -9.91 7.53
CA SER A 98 5.49 -8.99 6.44
C SER A 98 4.89 -7.69 6.97
N TYR A 99 5.05 -6.60 6.20
CA TYR A 99 4.62 -5.26 6.57
C TYR A 99 3.09 -5.16 6.74
N ARG A 100 2.33 -5.91 5.95
CA ARG A 100 0.87 -6.01 6.11
C ARG A 100 0.42 -6.52 7.48
N GLY A 101 1.31 -7.09 8.30
CA GLY A 101 1.04 -7.53 9.67
C GLY A 101 1.15 -6.45 10.73
N GLU A 102 1.58 -5.25 10.38
CA GLU A 102 1.80 -4.14 11.33
C GLU A 102 0.49 -3.54 11.85
N SER A 103 -0.48 -3.33 10.97
CA SER A 103 -1.78 -2.77 11.33
C SER A 103 -2.87 -3.13 10.31
N PRO A 104 -4.16 -2.96 10.64
CA PRO A 104 -5.24 -3.10 9.68
C PRO A 104 -5.13 -2.16 8.48
N ASP A 105 -4.59 -0.96 8.67
CA ASP A 105 -4.42 0.02 7.61
C ASP A 105 -3.34 -0.41 6.62
N GLU A 106 -2.22 -0.98 7.10
CA GLU A 106 -1.18 -1.55 6.23
C GLU A 106 -1.67 -2.83 5.54
N TYR A 107 -2.44 -3.65 6.25
CA TYR A 107 -3.08 -4.83 5.67
C TYR A 107 -4.01 -4.47 4.50
N TRP A 108 -4.79 -3.38 4.66
CA TRP A 108 -5.62 -2.83 3.61
C TRP A 108 -4.80 -2.33 2.42
N ALA A 109 -3.79 -1.49 2.66
CA ALA A 109 -2.99 -0.86 1.60
C ALA A 109 -2.19 -1.88 0.78
N GLU A 110 -1.55 -2.85 1.45
CA GLU A 110 -0.86 -3.98 0.81
C GLU A 110 -1.84 -4.84 -0.02
N GLY A 111 -3.04 -5.10 0.51
CA GLY A 111 -4.07 -5.83 -0.23
C GLY A 111 -4.55 -5.08 -1.47
N VAL A 112 -4.64 -3.77 -1.44
CA VAL A 112 -4.98 -2.95 -2.62
C VAL A 112 -3.85 -2.97 -3.66
N GLN A 113 -2.58 -3.01 -3.23
CA GLN A 113 -1.47 -3.26 -4.17
C GLN A 113 -1.61 -4.65 -4.85
N ASP A 114 -1.94 -5.70 -4.08
CA ASP A 114 -2.21 -7.04 -4.65
C ASP A 114 -3.40 -7.02 -5.63
N TRP A 115 -4.47 -6.29 -5.29
CA TRP A 115 -5.67 -6.15 -6.14
C TRP A 115 -5.34 -5.59 -7.52
N TYR A 116 -4.39 -4.67 -7.57
CA TYR A 116 -3.94 -4.05 -8.82
C TYR A 116 -2.70 -4.73 -9.42
N ASN A 117 -2.19 -5.82 -8.83
CA ASN A 117 -0.98 -6.56 -9.24
C ASN A 117 0.27 -5.67 -9.24
N THR A 118 0.35 -4.76 -8.27
CA THR A 118 1.41 -3.74 -8.16
C THR A 118 2.27 -3.89 -6.92
N ASN A 119 2.13 -5.00 -6.18
CA ASN A 119 2.93 -5.29 -5.00
C ASN A 119 4.20 -6.05 -5.35
N ALA A 120 5.23 -5.95 -4.51
CA ALA A 120 6.40 -6.81 -4.56
C ALA A 120 6.13 -8.17 -3.89
N GLN A 121 6.91 -9.18 -4.28
CA GLN A 121 6.79 -10.52 -3.74
C GLN A 121 8.08 -10.97 -3.08
N ALA A 122 7.98 -11.62 -1.93
CA ALA A 122 9.08 -12.34 -1.28
C ALA A 122 8.65 -13.73 -0.81
N ASN A 123 9.43 -14.74 -1.15
CA ASN A 123 9.23 -16.11 -0.68
C ASN A 123 10.58 -16.77 -0.34
N PRO A 124 10.92 -16.99 0.94
CA PRO A 124 10.08 -16.71 2.13
C PRO A 124 9.87 -15.22 2.41
N PRO A 125 8.88 -14.84 3.26
CA PRO A 125 8.67 -13.45 3.64
C PRO A 125 9.93 -12.81 4.24
N ASP A 126 10.22 -11.55 3.84
CA ASP A 126 11.48 -10.85 4.11
C ASP A 126 11.42 -9.75 5.20
N GLY A 127 10.26 -9.61 5.83
CA GLY A 127 9.99 -8.57 6.83
C GLY A 127 9.15 -7.42 6.27
N VAL A 128 9.05 -7.30 4.95
CA VAL A 128 8.21 -6.32 4.25
C VAL A 128 7.19 -7.06 3.39
N HIS A 129 7.64 -7.85 2.44
CA HIS A 129 6.79 -8.57 1.48
C HIS A 129 6.59 -10.03 1.87
N ASN A 130 5.56 -10.64 1.30
CA ASN A 130 5.29 -12.07 1.38
C ASN A 130 5.08 -12.67 -0.02
N SER A 131 4.52 -13.89 -0.10
CA SER A 131 4.32 -14.59 -1.36
C SER A 131 3.10 -14.13 -2.17
N VAL A 132 2.35 -13.11 -1.69
CA VAL A 132 1.13 -12.61 -2.33
C VAL A 132 1.42 -11.25 -2.93
N ASN A 133 1.25 -11.10 -4.23
CA ASN A 133 1.43 -9.82 -4.93
C ASN A 133 0.50 -9.63 -6.14
N THR A 134 -0.46 -10.55 -6.31
CA THR A 134 -1.45 -10.48 -7.38
C THR A 134 -2.86 -10.66 -6.84
N ARG A 135 -3.86 -10.17 -7.59
CA ARG A 135 -5.29 -10.33 -7.25
C ARG A 135 -5.68 -11.79 -7.10
N GLY A 136 -5.22 -12.66 -7.98
CA GLY A 136 -5.54 -14.09 -7.92
C GLY A 136 -4.93 -14.78 -6.70
N GLU A 137 -3.73 -14.42 -6.31
CA GLU A 137 -3.10 -14.90 -5.08
C GLU A 137 -3.80 -14.35 -3.85
N LEU A 138 -4.20 -13.07 -3.84
CA LEU A 138 -5.01 -12.48 -2.77
C LEU A 138 -6.34 -13.21 -2.60
N GLU A 139 -7.08 -13.45 -3.70
CA GLU A 139 -8.34 -14.20 -3.66
C GLU A 139 -8.16 -15.59 -3.05
N SER A 140 -7.10 -16.28 -3.43
CA SER A 140 -6.82 -17.65 -3.00
C SER A 140 -6.30 -17.74 -1.56
N SER A 141 -5.49 -16.77 -1.13
CA SER A 141 -4.80 -16.79 0.17
C SER A 141 -5.58 -16.06 1.25
N ASP A 142 -6.28 -14.97 0.91
CA ASP A 142 -6.99 -14.11 1.85
C ASP A 142 -8.31 -13.59 1.27
N HIS A 143 -9.26 -14.50 1.11
CA HIS A 143 -10.56 -14.19 0.53
C HIS A 143 -11.35 -13.13 1.33
N GLY A 144 -11.12 -13.02 2.64
CA GLY A 144 -11.76 -12.01 3.49
C GLY A 144 -11.37 -10.60 3.06
N LEU A 145 -10.09 -10.34 2.91
CA LEU A 145 -9.57 -9.07 2.42
C LEU A 145 -9.98 -8.81 0.95
N TYR A 146 -9.87 -9.83 0.11
CA TYR A 146 -10.28 -9.76 -1.30
C TYR A 146 -11.72 -9.24 -1.46
N VAL A 147 -12.67 -9.77 -0.67
CA VAL A 147 -14.08 -9.34 -0.72
C VAL A 147 -14.23 -7.89 -0.27
N LEU A 148 -13.58 -7.48 0.82
CA LEU A 148 -13.64 -6.10 1.32
C LEU A 148 -13.07 -5.10 0.31
N ILE A 149 -11.97 -5.44 -0.36
CA ILE A 149 -11.41 -4.59 -1.41
C ILE A 149 -12.38 -4.48 -2.60
N GLY A 150 -13.01 -5.59 -2.98
CA GLY A 150 -13.99 -5.63 -4.05
C GLY A 150 -15.27 -4.82 -3.80
N GLU A 151 -15.60 -4.50 -2.53
CA GLU A 151 -16.69 -3.57 -2.20
C GLU A 151 -16.34 -2.12 -2.57
N VAL A 152 -15.06 -1.78 -2.63
CA VAL A 152 -14.56 -0.40 -2.83
C VAL A 152 -13.98 -0.20 -4.23
N PHE A 153 -13.24 -1.16 -4.72
CA PHE A 153 -12.54 -1.07 -6.01
C PHE A 153 -13.18 -2.00 -7.05
N PRO A 154 -13.68 -1.47 -8.18
CA PRO A 154 -14.28 -2.29 -9.22
C PRO A 154 -13.29 -3.32 -9.80
N ALA A 155 -13.78 -4.55 -10.03
CA ALA A 155 -12.95 -5.65 -10.51
C ALA A 155 -12.47 -5.49 -11.97
N ASP A 156 -13.15 -4.65 -12.75
CA ASP A 156 -12.82 -4.35 -14.14
C ASP A 156 -11.81 -3.20 -14.29
N THR A 157 -11.46 -2.54 -13.20
CA THR A 157 -10.40 -1.51 -13.20
C THR A 157 -9.01 -2.16 -13.13
N ARG A 158 -8.08 -1.58 -13.88
CA ARG A 158 -6.67 -1.96 -13.88
C ARG A 158 -5.82 -0.74 -13.62
N TRP A 159 -4.75 -0.93 -12.89
CA TRP A 159 -3.73 0.09 -12.77
C TRP A 159 -2.78 -0.03 -13.98
N GLY A 160 -2.54 1.05 -14.68
CA GLY A 160 -1.80 1.06 -15.93
C GLY A 160 -0.35 1.54 -15.82
N ASP A 161 0.31 1.31 -14.70
CA ASP A 161 1.72 1.64 -14.53
C ASP A 161 2.65 0.44 -14.81
N CYS A 162 3.95 0.67 -14.76
CA CYS A 162 4.98 -0.33 -15.01
C CYS A 162 5.09 -1.42 -13.95
N HIS A 163 4.45 -1.23 -12.78
CA HIS A 163 4.43 -2.22 -11.72
C HIS A 163 3.34 -3.28 -11.94
N ALA A 164 2.28 -2.93 -12.67
CA ALA A 164 1.11 -3.77 -12.93
C ALA A 164 1.32 -4.88 -14.00
N SER A 165 2.51 -5.09 -14.50
CA SER A 165 2.75 -5.91 -15.71
C SER A 165 2.85 -7.42 -15.47
N ARG A 166 2.67 -7.93 -14.26
CA ARG A 166 3.12 -9.29 -13.90
C ARG A 166 2.16 -10.43 -14.21
N GLU A 167 0.88 -10.17 -14.48
CA GLU A 167 -0.09 -11.21 -14.85
C GLU A 167 -0.44 -11.29 -16.34
N GLN A 168 0.05 -10.38 -17.17
CA GLN A 168 -0.34 -10.37 -18.60
C GLN A 168 0.46 -11.33 -19.47
N ASP A 169 1.52 -11.97 -18.92
CA ASP A 169 2.44 -12.84 -19.64
C ASP A 169 2.32 -14.34 -19.23
N LYS A 170 1.18 -14.77 -18.63
CA LYS A 170 0.96 -16.19 -18.32
C LYS A 170 -0.28 -16.73 -19.01
#